data_dbeac38814e2ac7b800a5d77323e73ce
#
_entry.id   dbeac38814e2ac7b800a5d77323e73ce
#
_cell.length_a   1.000
_cell.length_b   1.000
_cell.length_c   1.000
_cell.angle_alpha   90.00
_cell.angle_beta   90.00
_cell.angle_gamma   90.00
#
_symmetry.space_group_name_H-M   'P 1'
#
loop_
_entity.id
_entity.type
_entity.pdbx_description
1 polymer ?
#
loop_
_entity_poly.entity_id
_entity_poly.type
_entity_poly.pdbx_seq_one_letter_code
_entity_poly.pdbx_strand_id
1 'polypeptide(L)'
;MNKPVAIITGASRGVGKAVAIMLAEKGWNLTLTCSNSLKEAEEVAKECNDLGAETLVLVSDVSDDLKCRETVDRTIEKWNKLDTLINNAGRTVFNAHENMSGLTTEDFVEIYKTNTVGPYMMIKESEKYLRKSPSASVVNIASIAGVIGVGSSIAYVASKGALVMLTKSLAKALGPIRINAICPGFIEGEWLKSGLGDEAYEATKSFIENSTPLSMVCNPEKVAKGVFFFIEDAIATTGETLILDGGFHLK
;
A
#
# COMPACT_ATOMS: atom_id res chain seq x y z
N MET A 1 23.04 -4.23 16.93
CA MET A 1 22.23 -5.13 16.07
C MET A 1 21.90 -4.37 14.80
N ASN A 2 21.99 -5.03 13.64
CA ASN A 2 21.67 -4.38 12.36
C ASN A 2 20.14 -4.21 12.27
N LYS A 3 19.65 -2.96 12.13
CA LYS A 3 18.22 -2.65 12.08
C LYS A 3 17.56 -3.36 10.88
N PRO A 4 16.31 -3.80 10.98
CA PRO A 4 15.57 -4.29 9.83
C PRO A 4 15.33 -3.18 8.81
N VAL A 5 15.16 -3.56 7.53
CA VAL A 5 15.02 -2.64 6.40
C VAL A 5 13.73 -2.89 5.65
N ALA A 6 12.97 -1.83 5.40
CA ALA A 6 11.75 -1.89 4.61
C ALA A 6 11.77 -0.93 3.42
N ILE A 7 11.14 -1.34 2.31
CA ILE A 7 10.76 -0.45 1.21
C ILE A 7 9.26 -0.15 1.34
N ILE A 8 8.88 1.13 1.28
CA ILE A 8 7.48 1.58 1.28
C ILE A 8 7.22 2.40 0.03
N THR A 9 6.38 1.89 -0.86
CA THR A 9 6.02 2.63 -2.08
C THR A 9 4.89 3.62 -1.81
N GLY A 10 4.96 4.83 -2.40
CA GLY A 10 3.96 5.88 -2.18
C GLY A 10 3.93 6.40 -0.74
N ALA A 11 5.11 6.66 -0.16
CA ALA A 11 5.28 6.97 1.27
C ALA A 11 5.12 8.46 1.62
N SER A 12 4.85 9.36 0.67
CA SER A 12 4.79 10.81 0.89
C SER A 12 3.59 11.27 1.73
N ARG A 13 2.53 10.46 1.84
CA ARG A 13 1.30 10.82 2.57
C ARG A 13 0.46 9.59 2.92
N GLY A 14 -0.66 9.83 3.65
CA GLY A 14 -1.68 8.82 3.93
C GLY A 14 -1.12 7.56 4.59
N VAL A 15 -1.56 6.39 4.11
CA VAL A 15 -1.17 5.10 4.69
C VAL A 15 0.35 4.88 4.61
N GLY A 16 0.98 5.23 3.48
CA GLY A 16 2.44 5.06 3.33
C GLY A 16 3.24 5.88 4.35
N LYS A 17 2.84 7.14 4.61
CA LYS A 17 3.41 7.97 5.68
C LYS A 17 3.20 7.32 7.05
N ALA A 18 1.97 6.91 7.37
CA ALA A 18 1.67 6.31 8.68
C ALA A 18 2.44 5.01 8.93
N VAL A 19 2.62 4.18 7.88
CA VAL A 19 3.46 2.96 7.95
C VAL A 19 4.93 3.34 8.17
N ALA A 20 5.45 4.35 7.46
CA ALA A 20 6.83 4.79 7.60
C ALA A 20 7.15 5.25 9.04
N ILE A 21 6.29 6.10 9.61
CA ILE A 21 6.45 6.58 10.97
C ILE A 21 6.38 5.43 11.97
N MET A 22 5.39 4.54 11.84
CA MET A 22 5.25 3.38 12.73
C MET A 22 6.47 2.46 12.69
N LEU A 23 7.00 2.16 11.50
CA LEU A 23 8.20 1.34 11.39
C LEU A 23 9.45 2.06 11.93
N ALA A 24 9.58 3.37 11.74
CA ALA A 24 10.65 4.17 12.35
C ALA A 24 10.62 4.09 13.89
N GLU A 25 9.45 4.26 14.53
CA GLU A 25 9.25 4.09 15.98
C GLU A 25 9.64 2.69 16.47
N LYS A 26 9.52 1.67 15.60
CA LYS A 26 9.90 0.29 15.89
C LYS A 26 11.36 -0.03 15.55
N GLY A 27 12.14 0.97 15.16
CA GLY A 27 13.59 0.84 14.94
C GLY A 27 13.99 0.31 13.56
N TRP A 28 13.14 0.45 12.54
CA TRP A 28 13.43 0.08 11.16
C TRP A 28 14.17 1.17 10.40
N ASN A 29 14.98 0.79 9.42
CA ASN A 29 15.50 1.68 8.37
C ASN A 29 14.61 1.59 7.13
N LEU A 30 14.42 2.70 6.38
CA LEU A 30 13.34 2.83 5.43
C LEU A 30 13.79 3.40 4.08
N THR A 31 13.46 2.70 2.99
CA THR A 31 13.39 3.32 1.65
C THR A 31 11.97 3.81 1.43
N LEU A 32 11.81 5.11 1.19
CA LEU A 32 10.54 5.78 0.96
C LEU A 32 10.48 6.23 -0.50
N THR A 33 9.46 5.79 -1.25
CA THR A 33 9.32 6.24 -2.63
C THR A 33 8.08 7.10 -2.84
N CYS A 34 8.16 7.99 -3.82
CA CYS A 34 7.05 8.77 -4.36
C CYS A 34 7.21 8.90 -5.88
N SER A 35 6.13 9.12 -6.62
CA SER A 35 6.21 9.36 -8.06
C SER A 35 6.56 10.82 -8.39
N ASN A 36 6.00 11.79 -7.66
CA ASN A 36 6.13 13.23 -7.94
C ASN A 36 6.14 14.13 -6.68
N SER A 37 5.90 13.58 -5.50
CA SER A 37 5.77 14.34 -4.24
C SER A 37 7.06 14.26 -3.41
N LEU A 38 8.20 14.67 -4.01
CA LEU A 38 9.52 14.53 -3.37
C LEU A 38 9.61 15.31 -2.06
N LYS A 39 9.13 16.55 -2.03
CA LYS A 39 9.21 17.40 -0.83
C LYS A 39 8.46 16.77 0.35
N GLU A 40 7.24 16.29 0.12
CA GLU A 40 6.44 15.63 1.14
C GLU A 40 7.10 14.31 1.61
N ALA A 41 7.73 13.57 0.69
CA ALA A 41 8.46 12.36 1.05
C ALA A 41 9.72 12.67 1.90
N GLU A 42 10.41 13.78 1.62
CA GLU A 42 11.55 14.26 2.43
C GLU A 42 11.10 14.73 3.81
N GLU A 43 9.93 15.38 3.92
CA GLU A 43 9.33 15.74 5.22
C GLU A 43 9.03 14.48 6.06
N VAL A 44 8.45 13.44 5.44
CA VAL A 44 8.22 12.14 6.12
C VAL A 44 9.55 11.49 6.52
N ALA A 45 10.56 11.53 5.66
CA ALA A 45 11.88 11.00 5.96
C ALA A 45 12.51 11.70 7.16
N LYS A 46 12.36 13.03 7.26
CA LYS A 46 12.82 13.80 8.42
C LYS A 46 12.13 13.35 9.69
N GLU A 47 10.79 13.23 9.68
CA GLU A 47 10.05 12.72 10.84
C GLU A 47 10.56 11.32 11.27
N CYS A 48 10.81 10.41 10.29
CA CYS A 48 11.37 9.09 10.58
C CYS A 48 12.80 9.15 11.14
N ASN A 49 13.63 10.05 10.62
CA ASN A 49 15.02 10.24 11.12
C ASN A 49 15.02 10.80 12.54
N ASP A 50 14.10 11.70 12.88
CA ASP A 50 13.94 12.24 14.25
C ASP A 50 13.54 11.14 15.25
N LEU A 51 12.89 10.05 14.77
CA LEU A 51 12.60 8.83 15.54
C LEU A 51 13.76 7.82 15.53
N GLY A 52 14.89 8.18 14.91
CA GLY A 52 16.13 7.38 14.92
C GLY A 52 16.26 6.39 13.76
N ALA A 53 15.35 6.37 12.78
CA ALA A 53 15.53 5.59 11.56
C ALA A 53 16.61 6.20 10.67
N GLU A 54 17.23 5.38 9.80
CA GLU A 54 17.91 5.89 8.61
C GLU A 54 16.96 5.77 7.42
N THR A 55 16.88 6.83 6.60
CA THR A 55 15.98 6.84 5.45
C THR A 55 16.72 7.01 4.12
N LEU A 56 16.13 6.48 3.04
CA LEU A 56 16.50 6.70 1.64
C LEU A 56 15.23 7.14 0.90
N VAL A 57 15.21 8.36 0.38
CA VAL A 57 14.07 8.88 -0.41
C VAL A 57 14.41 8.76 -1.90
N LEU A 58 13.48 8.21 -2.68
CA LEU A 58 13.63 8.03 -4.12
C LEU A 58 12.38 8.49 -4.88
N VAL A 59 12.57 9.23 -5.96
CA VAL A 59 11.51 9.47 -6.93
C VAL A 59 11.43 8.23 -7.83
N SER A 60 10.36 7.45 -7.66
CA SER A 60 10.17 6.18 -8.34
C SER A 60 8.68 5.95 -8.60
N ASP A 61 8.32 5.88 -9.88
CA ASP A 61 7.00 5.45 -10.32
C ASP A 61 7.00 3.91 -10.45
N VAL A 62 6.15 3.24 -9.69
CA VAL A 62 6.05 1.77 -9.69
C VAL A 62 5.49 1.20 -11.00
N SER A 63 4.94 2.03 -11.88
CA SER A 63 4.52 1.65 -13.23
C SER A 63 5.69 1.53 -14.22
N ASP A 64 6.91 1.91 -13.81
CA ASP A 64 8.14 1.80 -14.57
C ASP A 64 9.04 0.70 -13.98
N ASP A 65 9.25 -0.36 -14.74
CA ASP A 65 10.05 -1.53 -14.34
C ASP A 65 11.50 -1.17 -13.98
N LEU A 66 12.10 -0.20 -14.71
CA LEU A 66 13.47 0.26 -14.41
C LEU A 66 13.52 0.99 -13.07
N LYS A 67 12.51 1.78 -12.76
CA LYS A 67 12.40 2.46 -11.46
C LYS A 67 12.17 1.48 -10.30
N CYS A 68 11.39 0.44 -10.52
CA CYS A 68 11.24 -0.64 -9.52
C CYS A 68 12.58 -1.29 -9.21
N ARG A 69 13.35 -1.65 -10.24
CA ARG A 69 14.70 -2.22 -10.09
C ARG A 69 15.65 -1.25 -9.39
N GLU A 70 15.74 0.01 -9.86
CA GLU A 70 16.58 1.05 -9.27
C GLU A 70 16.28 1.22 -7.77
N THR A 71 15.01 1.21 -7.38
CA THR A 71 14.59 1.34 -5.98
C THR A 71 15.16 0.22 -5.12
N VAL A 72 15.07 -1.02 -5.58
CA VAL A 72 15.61 -2.17 -4.86
C VAL A 72 17.14 -2.12 -4.82
N ASP A 73 17.79 -1.87 -5.95
CA ASP A 73 19.25 -1.82 -6.04
C ASP A 73 19.84 -0.74 -5.12
N ARG A 74 19.25 0.47 -5.09
CA ARG A 74 19.67 1.56 -4.19
C ARG A 74 19.45 1.23 -2.71
N THR A 75 18.36 0.50 -2.40
CA THR A 75 18.11 0.01 -1.03
C THR A 75 19.21 -0.96 -0.60
N ILE A 76 19.56 -1.89 -1.47
CA ILE A 76 20.60 -2.89 -1.19
C ILE A 76 22.00 -2.26 -1.16
N GLU A 77 22.28 -1.31 -2.04
CA GLU A 77 23.53 -0.55 -2.00
C GLU A 77 23.74 0.11 -0.63
N LYS A 78 22.67 0.66 -0.05
CA LYS A 78 22.74 1.37 1.24
C LYS A 78 22.87 0.43 2.46
N TRP A 79 22.11 -0.67 2.51
CA TRP A 79 22.03 -1.51 3.73
C TRP A 79 22.41 -2.98 3.53
N ASN A 80 22.68 -3.42 2.30
CA ASN A 80 23.00 -4.80 1.95
C ASN A 80 21.95 -5.83 2.39
N LYS A 81 20.71 -5.41 2.62
CA LYS A 81 19.60 -6.27 3.06
C LYS A 81 18.23 -5.64 2.74
N LEU A 82 17.21 -6.50 2.72
CA LEU A 82 15.80 -6.12 2.67
C LEU A 82 14.99 -7.16 3.43
N ASP A 83 14.19 -6.72 4.40
CA ASP A 83 13.39 -7.61 5.24
C ASP A 83 11.90 -7.52 4.89
N THR A 84 11.42 -6.35 4.47
CA THR A 84 10.01 -6.13 4.20
C THR A 84 9.79 -5.20 3.00
N LEU A 85 8.76 -5.52 2.19
CA LEU A 85 8.27 -4.66 1.12
C LEU A 85 6.80 -4.32 1.36
N ILE A 86 6.48 -3.03 1.39
CA ILE A 86 5.10 -2.53 1.47
C ILE A 86 4.73 -1.88 0.13
N ASN A 87 3.90 -2.57 -0.64
CA ASN A 87 3.33 -2.05 -1.88
C ASN A 87 2.09 -1.22 -1.55
N ASN A 88 2.30 0.08 -1.32
CA ASN A 88 1.24 1.02 -0.97
C ASN A 88 0.91 2.00 -2.10
N ALA A 89 1.82 2.26 -3.03
CA ALA A 89 1.54 3.13 -4.17
C ALA A 89 0.27 2.69 -4.91
N GLY A 90 -0.55 3.65 -5.28
CA GLY A 90 -1.79 3.39 -5.99
C GLY A 90 -2.35 4.64 -6.66
N ARG A 91 -3.16 4.42 -7.71
CA ARG A 91 -3.88 5.49 -8.41
C ARG A 91 -5.30 5.06 -8.75
N THR A 92 -6.14 6.04 -9.00
CA THR A 92 -7.48 5.87 -9.54
C THR A 92 -7.85 7.03 -10.47
N VAL A 93 -8.94 6.84 -11.21
CA VAL A 93 -9.75 7.90 -11.80
C VAL A 93 -11.11 7.80 -11.10
N PHE A 94 -11.59 8.91 -10.54
CA PHE A 94 -12.92 8.94 -9.91
C PHE A 94 -13.99 9.00 -11.00
N ASN A 95 -14.83 7.96 -11.06
CA ASN A 95 -15.91 7.85 -12.01
C ASN A 95 -17.04 7.01 -11.42
N ALA A 96 -18.26 7.54 -11.40
CA ALA A 96 -19.42 6.78 -10.95
C ALA A 96 -19.59 5.50 -11.80
N HIS A 97 -19.93 4.39 -11.15
CA HIS A 97 -19.99 3.08 -11.83
C HIS A 97 -21.02 3.05 -12.95
N GLU A 98 -22.10 3.82 -12.84
CA GLU A 98 -23.15 3.93 -13.84
C GLU A 98 -22.71 4.74 -15.08
N ASN A 99 -21.66 5.54 -14.97
CA ASN A 99 -21.12 6.32 -16.07
C ASN A 99 -20.13 5.50 -16.90
N MET A 100 -20.64 4.63 -17.78
CA MET A 100 -19.81 3.75 -18.62
C MET A 100 -18.92 4.50 -19.63
N SER A 101 -19.27 5.74 -19.98
CA SER A 101 -18.48 6.57 -20.90
C SER A 101 -17.38 7.39 -20.23
N GLY A 102 -17.32 7.39 -18.89
CA GLY A 102 -16.38 8.20 -18.12
C GLY A 102 -14.99 7.58 -17.94
N LEU A 103 -14.75 6.37 -18.46
CA LEU A 103 -13.45 5.69 -18.41
C LEU A 103 -12.99 5.29 -19.81
N THR A 104 -11.72 5.46 -20.06
CA THR A 104 -11.04 5.05 -21.30
C THR A 104 -10.26 3.76 -21.12
N THR A 105 -9.83 3.14 -22.22
CA THR A 105 -8.89 2.00 -22.17
C THR A 105 -7.58 2.39 -21.47
N GLU A 106 -7.12 3.61 -21.72
CA GLU A 106 -5.91 4.15 -21.09
C GLU A 106 -6.03 4.22 -19.57
N ASP A 107 -7.19 4.64 -19.05
CA ASP A 107 -7.44 4.68 -17.59
C ASP A 107 -7.32 3.28 -16.98
N PHE A 108 -7.89 2.25 -17.63
CA PHE A 108 -7.74 0.87 -17.18
C PHE A 108 -6.29 0.42 -17.18
N VAL A 109 -5.54 0.69 -18.24
CA VAL A 109 -4.14 0.28 -18.40
C VAL A 109 -3.27 0.95 -17.35
N GLU A 110 -3.38 2.26 -17.18
CA GLU A 110 -2.57 3.03 -16.25
C GLU A 110 -2.87 2.69 -14.77
N ILE A 111 -4.16 2.52 -14.44
CA ILE A 111 -4.56 2.08 -13.09
C ILE A 111 -4.03 0.66 -12.82
N TYR A 112 -4.14 -0.25 -13.79
CA TYR A 112 -3.67 -1.63 -13.65
C TYR A 112 -2.14 -1.71 -13.54
N LYS A 113 -1.41 -0.93 -14.35
CA LYS A 113 0.06 -0.82 -14.25
C LYS A 113 0.50 -0.43 -12.85
N THR A 114 -0.07 0.65 -12.30
CA THR A 114 0.32 1.12 -10.97
C THR A 114 -0.14 0.16 -9.87
N ASN A 115 -1.41 -0.28 -9.88
CA ASN A 115 -2.02 -0.97 -8.74
C ASN A 115 -1.75 -2.47 -8.70
N THR A 116 -1.37 -3.08 -9.83
CA THR A 116 -1.22 -4.54 -9.96
C THR A 116 0.16 -4.94 -10.50
N VAL A 117 0.57 -4.38 -11.64
CA VAL A 117 1.87 -4.71 -12.24
C VAL A 117 3.02 -4.17 -11.41
N GLY A 118 2.92 -2.92 -10.93
CA GLY A 118 3.94 -2.31 -10.06
C GLY A 118 4.25 -3.15 -8.81
N PRO A 119 3.27 -3.55 -7.99
CA PRO A 119 3.48 -4.49 -6.90
C PRO A 119 4.17 -5.80 -7.33
N TYR A 120 3.79 -6.36 -8.47
CA TYR A 120 4.46 -7.56 -9.02
C TYR A 120 5.93 -7.29 -9.34
N MET A 121 6.24 -6.18 -10.01
CA MET A 121 7.62 -5.81 -10.37
C MET A 121 8.46 -5.53 -9.13
N MET A 122 7.92 -4.82 -8.15
CA MET A 122 8.60 -4.60 -6.86
C MET A 122 8.92 -5.92 -6.15
N ILE A 123 7.98 -6.86 -6.11
CA ILE A 123 8.19 -8.19 -5.51
C ILE A 123 9.24 -8.96 -6.28
N LYS A 124 9.16 -9.00 -7.61
CA LYS A 124 10.11 -9.67 -8.49
C LYS A 124 11.56 -9.21 -8.27
N GLU A 125 11.79 -7.91 -8.25
CA GLU A 125 13.13 -7.35 -8.04
C GLU A 125 13.63 -7.55 -6.58
N SER A 126 12.71 -7.60 -5.61
CA SER A 126 13.02 -7.78 -4.18
C SER A 126 13.26 -9.23 -3.77
N GLU A 127 12.71 -10.20 -4.49
CA GLU A 127 12.61 -11.62 -4.11
C GLU A 127 13.94 -12.21 -3.63
N LYS A 128 15.01 -12.07 -4.42
CA LYS A 128 16.33 -12.62 -4.11
C LYS A 128 16.95 -12.09 -2.81
N TYR A 129 16.53 -10.91 -2.37
CA TYR A 129 16.99 -10.29 -1.13
C TYR A 129 16.08 -10.64 0.05
N LEU A 130 14.77 -10.63 -0.16
CA LEU A 130 13.79 -11.09 0.83
C LEU A 130 14.05 -12.54 1.24
N ARG A 131 14.42 -13.43 0.30
CA ARG A 131 14.78 -14.83 0.64
C ARG A 131 15.97 -14.97 1.60
N LYS A 132 16.78 -13.94 1.78
CA LYS A 132 17.90 -13.93 2.75
C LYS A 132 17.48 -13.44 4.13
N SER A 133 16.31 -12.84 4.25
CA SER A 133 15.78 -12.39 5.53
C SER A 133 15.09 -13.55 6.28
N PRO A 134 15.37 -13.72 7.57
CA PRO A 134 14.71 -14.75 8.37
C PRO A 134 13.23 -14.47 8.65
N SER A 135 12.78 -13.23 8.43
CA SER A 135 11.41 -12.76 8.72
C SER A 135 10.77 -12.08 7.51
N ALA A 136 11.14 -12.48 6.28
CA ALA A 136 10.68 -11.84 5.06
C ALA A 136 9.16 -11.69 4.99
N SER A 137 8.72 -10.46 4.72
CA SER A 137 7.29 -10.13 4.60
C SER A 137 7.04 -9.16 3.44
N VAL A 138 5.97 -9.39 2.71
CA VAL A 138 5.41 -8.45 1.73
C VAL A 138 3.98 -8.14 2.14
N VAL A 139 3.64 -6.85 2.19
CA VAL A 139 2.28 -6.40 2.46
C VAL A 139 1.79 -5.54 1.30
N ASN A 140 0.74 -6.00 0.63
CA ASN A 140 0.09 -5.28 -0.47
C ASN A 140 -1.10 -4.48 0.07
N ILE A 141 -1.12 -3.16 -0.15
CA ILE A 141 -2.28 -2.32 0.17
C ILE A 141 -3.27 -2.41 -0.99
N ALA A 142 -4.19 -3.36 -0.86
CA ALA A 142 -5.31 -3.53 -1.78
C ALA A 142 -6.45 -2.55 -1.46
N SER A 143 -7.67 -3.01 -1.40
CA SER A 143 -8.86 -2.23 -1.02
C SER A 143 -10.04 -3.17 -0.83
N ILE A 144 -10.99 -2.80 0.01
CA ILE A 144 -12.32 -3.42 0.05
C ILE A 144 -12.99 -3.38 -1.33
N ALA A 145 -12.66 -2.38 -2.16
CA ALA A 145 -13.16 -2.27 -3.54
C ALA A 145 -12.92 -3.55 -4.36
N GLY A 146 -11.75 -4.17 -4.19
CA GLY A 146 -11.42 -5.44 -4.84
C GLY A 146 -12.12 -6.67 -4.24
N VAL A 147 -12.89 -6.52 -3.16
CA VAL A 147 -13.62 -7.59 -2.48
C VAL A 147 -15.12 -7.50 -2.74
N ILE A 148 -15.70 -6.31 -2.60
CA ILE A 148 -17.17 -6.11 -2.68
C ILE A 148 -17.62 -5.41 -3.96
N GLY A 149 -16.72 -5.01 -4.85
CA GLY A 149 -17.07 -4.42 -6.13
C GLY A 149 -17.52 -2.95 -6.09
N VAL A 150 -17.32 -2.25 -4.97
CA VAL A 150 -17.68 -0.82 -4.79
C VAL A 150 -16.42 0.00 -4.54
N GLY A 151 -16.23 1.10 -5.28
CA GLY A 151 -15.02 1.92 -5.16
C GLY A 151 -15.07 3.18 -6.01
N SER A 152 -13.92 3.83 -6.16
CA SER A 152 -13.77 5.09 -6.89
C SER A 152 -14.01 4.99 -8.40
N SER A 153 -13.88 3.79 -8.97
CA SER A 153 -14.24 3.46 -10.38
C SER A 153 -14.18 1.96 -10.61
N ILE A 154 -14.82 1.49 -11.69
CA ILE A 154 -14.77 0.08 -12.11
C ILE A 154 -13.33 -0.37 -12.41
N ALA A 155 -12.51 0.48 -13.05
CA ALA A 155 -11.10 0.17 -13.33
C ALA A 155 -10.28 -0.01 -12.04
N TYR A 156 -10.51 0.83 -11.03
CA TYR A 156 -9.89 0.69 -9.72
C TYR A 156 -10.31 -0.61 -9.02
N VAL A 157 -11.61 -0.90 -8.98
CA VAL A 157 -12.16 -2.15 -8.43
C VAL A 157 -11.48 -3.36 -9.05
N ALA A 158 -11.44 -3.43 -10.39
CA ALA A 158 -10.81 -4.53 -11.12
C ALA A 158 -9.32 -4.68 -10.76
N SER A 159 -8.57 -3.58 -10.69
CA SER A 159 -7.15 -3.59 -10.34
C SER A 159 -6.89 -4.07 -8.90
N LYS A 160 -7.73 -3.66 -7.95
CA LYS A 160 -7.57 -4.09 -6.54
C LYS A 160 -8.02 -5.54 -6.32
N GLY A 161 -9.01 -6.02 -7.06
CA GLY A 161 -9.36 -7.45 -7.11
C GLY A 161 -8.21 -8.29 -7.68
N ALA A 162 -7.59 -7.82 -8.76
CA ALA A 162 -6.40 -8.46 -9.33
C ALA A 162 -5.23 -8.50 -8.32
N LEU A 163 -4.99 -7.43 -7.54
CA LEU A 163 -3.94 -7.40 -6.51
C LEU A 163 -4.21 -8.41 -5.39
N VAL A 164 -5.46 -8.60 -4.98
CA VAL A 164 -5.84 -9.65 -3.99
C VAL A 164 -5.51 -11.03 -4.53
N MET A 165 -5.86 -11.34 -5.78
CA MET A 165 -5.54 -12.64 -6.39
C MET A 165 -4.05 -12.82 -6.65
N LEU A 166 -3.35 -11.76 -7.05
CA LEU A 166 -1.89 -11.76 -7.21
C LEU A 166 -1.20 -12.08 -5.87
N THR A 167 -1.66 -11.51 -4.76
CA THR A 167 -1.17 -11.80 -3.41
C THR A 167 -1.22 -13.30 -3.12
N LYS A 168 -2.37 -13.95 -3.34
CA LYS A 168 -2.55 -15.40 -3.12
C LYS A 168 -1.64 -16.24 -4.00
N SER A 169 -1.53 -15.88 -5.29
CA SER A 169 -0.70 -16.59 -6.26
C SER A 169 0.79 -16.53 -5.88
N LEU A 170 1.28 -15.33 -5.54
CA LEU A 170 2.67 -15.12 -5.16
C LEU A 170 2.99 -15.74 -3.79
N ALA A 171 2.08 -15.69 -2.83
CA ALA A 171 2.24 -16.35 -1.54
C ALA A 171 2.48 -17.85 -1.69
N LYS A 172 1.74 -18.50 -2.61
CA LYS A 172 1.94 -19.92 -2.94
C LYS A 172 3.28 -20.18 -3.64
N ALA A 173 3.70 -19.29 -4.53
CA ALA A 173 4.88 -19.49 -5.37
C ALA A 173 6.21 -19.17 -4.66
N LEU A 174 6.21 -18.18 -3.74
CA LEU A 174 7.43 -17.59 -3.22
C LEU A 174 7.76 -17.95 -1.77
N GLY A 175 7.08 -18.94 -1.19
CA GLY A 175 7.49 -19.40 0.15
C GLY A 175 8.99 -19.63 0.27
N PRO A 176 9.64 -19.32 1.40
CA PRO A 176 9.06 -18.96 2.69
C PRO A 176 8.73 -17.45 2.88
N ILE A 177 8.85 -16.61 1.86
CA ILE A 177 8.42 -15.21 1.95
C ILE A 177 6.92 -15.16 2.23
N ARG A 178 6.50 -14.50 3.30
CA ARG A 178 5.09 -14.29 3.61
C ARG A 178 4.56 -13.10 2.78
N ILE A 179 3.47 -13.28 2.07
CA ILE A 179 2.88 -12.26 1.21
C ILE A 179 1.39 -12.16 1.53
N ASN A 180 0.96 -11.01 2.05
CA ASN A 180 -0.41 -10.78 2.49
C ASN A 180 -0.96 -9.45 1.95
N ALA A 181 -2.26 -9.25 2.02
CA ALA A 181 -2.94 -8.03 1.59
C ALA A 181 -3.74 -7.39 2.73
N ILE A 182 -3.72 -6.08 2.79
CA ILE A 182 -4.68 -5.28 3.57
C ILE A 182 -5.72 -4.73 2.60
N CYS A 183 -6.99 -4.84 2.95
CA CYS A 183 -8.12 -4.28 2.22
C CYS A 183 -8.83 -3.23 3.09
N PRO A 184 -8.35 -1.98 3.11
CA PRO A 184 -9.04 -0.92 3.83
C PRO A 184 -10.38 -0.57 3.18
N GLY A 185 -11.33 -0.12 4.00
CA GLY A 185 -12.53 0.57 3.56
C GLY A 185 -12.24 2.03 3.23
N PHE A 186 -13.20 2.90 3.53
CA PHE A 186 -13.02 4.35 3.42
C PHE A 186 -11.93 4.80 4.40
N ILE A 187 -10.87 5.41 3.87
CA ILE A 187 -9.77 5.96 4.66
C ILE A 187 -9.88 7.48 4.66
N GLU A 188 -9.97 8.08 5.85
CA GLU A 188 -9.91 9.53 5.99
C GLU A 188 -8.62 10.09 5.39
N GLY A 189 -8.74 11.21 4.67
CA GLY A 189 -7.58 11.94 4.17
C GLY A 189 -7.78 12.62 2.84
N GLU A 190 -6.79 13.39 2.48
CA GLU A 190 -6.80 14.31 1.34
C GLU A 190 -7.00 13.59 -0.01
N TRP A 191 -6.56 12.36 -0.13
CA TRP A 191 -6.69 11.61 -1.38
C TRP A 191 -8.16 11.36 -1.79
N LEU A 192 -9.01 10.95 -0.86
CA LEU A 192 -10.44 10.81 -1.10
C LEU A 192 -11.14 12.16 -1.18
N LYS A 193 -10.72 13.10 -0.33
CA LYS A 193 -11.31 14.44 -0.27
C LYS A 193 -11.11 15.20 -1.57
N SER A 194 -9.89 15.22 -2.12
CA SER A 194 -9.60 15.86 -3.39
C SER A 194 -10.27 15.17 -4.59
N GLY A 195 -10.52 13.87 -4.50
CA GLY A 195 -11.18 13.11 -5.58
C GLY A 195 -12.70 13.21 -5.59
N LEU A 196 -13.33 13.28 -4.42
CA LEU A 196 -14.80 13.35 -4.26
C LEU A 196 -15.31 14.79 -4.18
N GLY A 197 -14.48 15.73 -3.73
CA GLY A 197 -14.90 17.04 -3.29
C GLY A 197 -15.46 17.02 -1.85
N ASP A 198 -15.43 18.18 -1.18
CA ASP A 198 -15.74 18.29 0.25
C ASP A 198 -17.13 17.75 0.61
N GLU A 199 -18.15 18.13 -0.13
CA GLU A 199 -19.55 17.76 0.16
C GLU A 199 -19.76 16.23 0.02
N ALA A 200 -19.34 15.64 -1.09
CA ALA A 200 -19.49 14.21 -1.33
C ALA A 200 -18.61 13.38 -0.37
N TYR A 201 -17.44 13.89 -0.01
CA TYR A 201 -16.57 13.26 0.98
C TYR A 201 -17.25 13.17 2.36
N GLU A 202 -17.77 14.28 2.89
CA GLU A 202 -18.43 14.30 4.21
C GLU A 202 -19.74 13.48 4.20
N ALA A 203 -20.52 13.55 3.12
CA ALA A 203 -21.72 12.73 2.98
C ALA A 203 -21.39 11.23 2.96
N THR A 204 -20.38 10.82 2.20
CA THR A 204 -19.95 9.41 2.12
C THR A 204 -19.39 8.94 3.46
N LYS A 205 -18.56 9.74 4.12
CA LYS A 205 -18.01 9.45 5.44
C LYS A 205 -19.12 9.20 6.45
N SER A 206 -20.06 10.14 6.57
CA SER A 206 -21.20 10.05 7.48
C SER A 206 -22.09 8.83 7.17
N PHE A 207 -22.35 8.55 5.90
CA PHE A 207 -23.10 7.35 5.49
C PHE A 207 -22.40 6.06 5.98
N ILE A 208 -21.09 5.94 5.77
CA ILE A 208 -20.33 4.75 6.18
C ILE A 208 -20.32 4.63 7.71
N GLU A 209 -20.03 5.70 8.45
CA GLU A 209 -20.04 5.71 9.92
C GLU A 209 -21.39 5.28 10.50
N ASN A 210 -22.49 5.75 9.92
CA ASN A 210 -23.84 5.38 10.37
C ASN A 210 -24.28 3.98 9.94
N SER A 211 -23.57 3.38 9.02
CA SER A 211 -23.96 2.12 8.41
C SER A 211 -23.05 0.94 8.71
N THR A 212 -21.88 1.17 9.31
CA THR A 212 -20.96 0.09 9.69
C THR A 212 -21.22 -0.39 11.12
N PRO A 213 -21.03 -1.71 11.42
CA PRO A 213 -21.17 -2.23 12.77
C PRO A 213 -20.32 -1.52 13.82
N LEU A 214 -19.12 -1.04 13.45
CA LEU A 214 -18.23 -0.33 14.38
C LEU A 214 -18.43 1.19 14.37
N SER A 215 -19.40 1.72 13.63
CA SER A 215 -19.72 3.14 13.50
C SER A 215 -18.49 4.01 13.24
N MET A 216 -17.64 3.58 12.29
CA MET A 216 -16.38 4.24 12.01
C MET A 216 -15.92 4.08 10.56
N VAL A 217 -15.10 5.01 10.12
CA VAL A 217 -14.21 4.87 8.96
C VAL A 217 -12.76 4.60 9.41
N CYS A 218 -11.93 4.14 8.49
CA CYS A 218 -10.51 3.98 8.77
C CYS A 218 -9.77 5.30 8.72
N ASN A 219 -8.64 5.37 9.43
CA ASN A 219 -7.61 6.37 9.21
C ASN A 219 -6.28 5.68 8.85
N PRO A 220 -5.29 6.42 8.34
CA PRO A 220 -3.99 5.84 7.96
C PRO A 220 -3.32 5.04 9.07
N GLU A 221 -3.41 5.48 10.33
CA GLU A 221 -2.76 4.86 11.48
C GLU A 221 -3.37 3.49 11.81
N LYS A 222 -4.70 3.34 11.67
CA LYS A 222 -5.36 2.04 11.84
C LYS A 222 -4.92 1.04 10.77
N VAL A 223 -4.76 1.52 9.52
CA VAL A 223 -4.25 0.68 8.43
C VAL A 223 -2.80 0.29 8.68
N ALA A 224 -1.96 1.23 9.13
CA ALA A 224 -0.56 0.97 9.49
C ALA A 224 -0.42 -0.12 10.57
N LYS A 225 -1.32 -0.15 11.57
CA LYS A 225 -1.37 -1.24 12.56
C LYS A 225 -1.63 -2.61 11.93
N GLY A 226 -2.52 -2.68 10.95
CA GLY A 226 -2.76 -3.92 10.19
C GLY A 226 -1.55 -4.36 9.38
N VAL A 227 -0.84 -3.40 8.77
CA VAL A 227 0.43 -3.67 8.06
C VAL A 227 1.47 -4.23 9.04
N PHE A 228 1.64 -3.58 10.19
CA PHE A 228 2.60 -4.01 11.20
C PHE A 228 2.28 -5.40 11.76
N PHE A 229 1.00 -5.72 11.96
CA PHE A 229 0.56 -7.06 12.36
C PHE A 229 1.05 -8.13 11.36
N PHE A 230 0.94 -7.90 10.05
CA PHE A 230 1.45 -8.85 9.06
C PHE A 230 2.97 -8.93 9.02
N ILE A 231 3.67 -7.88 9.40
CA ILE A 231 5.14 -7.87 9.44
C ILE A 231 5.64 -8.68 10.64
N GLU A 232 5.13 -8.41 11.85
CA GLU A 232 5.71 -8.88 13.11
C GLU A 232 4.95 -10.06 13.76
N ASP A 233 3.61 -10.01 13.77
CA ASP A 233 2.82 -10.92 14.60
C ASP A 233 2.27 -12.14 13.82
N ALA A 234 1.94 -11.94 12.54
CA ALA A 234 1.31 -12.96 11.70
C ALA A 234 2.30 -13.96 11.09
N ILE A 235 3.18 -14.56 11.90
CA ILE A 235 4.31 -15.38 11.45
C ILE A 235 3.89 -16.69 10.76
N ALA A 236 2.68 -17.17 10.99
CA ALA A 236 2.12 -18.38 10.38
C ALA A 236 1.13 -18.06 9.24
N THR A 237 1.11 -16.80 8.74
CA THR A 237 0.11 -16.32 7.79
C THR A 237 0.73 -15.88 6.48
N THR A 238 0.26 -16.45 5.37
CA THR A 238 0.61 -16.03 4.00
C THR A 238 -0.59 -16.26 3.06
N GLY A 239 -0.75 -15.40 2.06
CA GLY A 239 -1.86 -15.42 1.12
C GLY A 239 -3.17 -14.88 1.68
N GLU A 240 -3.15 -14.28 2.87
CA GLU A 240 -4.33 -13.79 3.56
C GLU A 240 -4.68 -12.37 3.13
N THR A 241 -5.96 -12.05 3.29
CA THR A 241 -6.54 -10.74 3.00
C THR A 241 -7.26 -10.22 4.24
N LEU A 242 -6.65 -9.23 4.90
CA LEU A 242 -7.25 -8.61 6.09
C LEU A 242 -8.09 -7.40 5.69
N ILE A 243 -9.39 -7.48 5.94
CA ILE A 243 -10.32 -6.37 5.69
C ILE A 243 -10.35 -5.45 6.92
N LEU A 244 -10.16 -4.15 6.67
CA LEU A 244 -10.19 -3.10 7.69
C LEU A 244 -11.19 -2.01 7.26
N ASP A 245 -12.48 -2.18 7.56
CA ASP A 245 -13.56 -1.34 7.06
C ASP A 245 -14.70 -1.06 8.05
N GLY A 246 -14.51 -1.40 9.31
CA GLY A 246 -15.54 -1.26 10.34
C GLY A 246 -16.71 -2.23 10.19
N GLY A 247 -16.59 -3.23 9.29
CA GLY A 247 -17.66 -4.18 8.98
C GLY A 247 -18.56 -3.76 7.80
N PHE A 248 -18.15 -2.78 7.01
CA PHE A 248 -18.93 -2.31 5.86
C PHE A 248 -19.19 -3.44 4.83
N HIS A 249 -18.25 -4.36 4.65
CA HIS A 249 -18.38 -5.52 3.74
C HIS A 249 -19.43 -6.55 4.16
N LEU A 250 -19.99 -6.46 5.35
CA LEU A 250 -20.99 -7.41 5.87
C LEU A 250 -22.44 -7.06 5.46
N LYS A 251 -22.62 -6.05 4.62
CA LYS A 251 -23.91 -5.58 4.13
C LYS A 251 -24.37 -6.32 2.90
#